data_70576c2fab5426f40dbc8aaf0b7eb6b8
#
_entry.id   70576c2fab5426f40dbc8aaf0b7eb6b8
#
_cell.length_a   1.000
_cell.length_b   1.000
_cell.length_c   1.000
_cell.angle_alpha   90.00
_cell.angle_beta   90.00
_cell.angle_gamma   90.00
#
_symmetry.space_group_name_H-M   'P 1'
#
loop_
_entity.id
_entity.type
_entity.pdbx_description
1 polymer ?
#
loop_
_entity_poly.entity_id
_entity_poly.type
_entity_poly.pdbx_seq_one_letter_code
_entity_poly.pdbx_strand_id
1 'polypeptide(L)'
;QDSVFINHLFNLAASAMAVLFCGLTTIKLGGKWLAVLATLLCILLSPGIAGTRFLFLPTAFDQLFWIICIYCSASYCQSQNARYLIWFCIFGALGFLTKYSIVFLFAGMLTSSLIFRRDIFLKKSLWIGLLIFLVLITPNLCWQIKNQFPAITHFSQLYDSQLNRLSMGGELKKLFLFSNPFTMIFWLPGLFAIPFISKFKRYKLISFALCCSFVFLFCAKGKWYYFFPVVIGAIPLGTVFFERLLQKRKWIIYAYLTVLGLTGVYLLPQGIPIIKLQRFIELYHKKPNKDGKIPLAFDNYYSTEIWTRILNVVNKTYIELPSEEQEKCFILGRHYSMAGAMNLLGKKYGLPQAFSLHSSFEWMPEFDKGAVIIAIGESNWLEQHWGEYFKYVKEIGIVENKYASKESEYNYRIFLCKGLKYNSVEFKRFIEN
;
A
#
# COMPACT_ATOMS: atom_id res chain seq x y z
N GLN A 1 -8.58 -18.75 -12.09
CA GLN A 1 -7.24 -18.88 -11.49
C GLN A 1 -7.23 -18.21 -10.13
N ASP A 2 -7.73 -18.90 -9.15
CA ASP A 2 -8.04 -18.35 -7.83
C ASP A 2 -6.98 -18.78 -6.79
N SER A 3 -5.72 -18.63 -7.16
CA SER A 3 -4.58 -18.98 -6.32
C SER A 3 -4.04 -17.73 -5.63
N VAL A 4 -3.93 -17.78 -4.31
CA VAL A 4 -3.22 -16.78 -3.50
C VAL A 4 -1.81 -16.56 -4.05
N PHE A 5 -1.13 -17.63 -4.47
CA PHE A 5 0.20 -17.57 -5.06
C PHE A 5 0.25 -16.70 -6.34
N ILE A 6 -0.71 -16.88 -7.26
CA ILE A 6 -0.76 -16.09 -8.51
C ILE A 6 -0.97 -14.60 -8.21
N ASN A 7 -1.83 -14.27 -7.25
CA ASN A 7 -2.03 -12.89 -6.85
C ASN A 7 -0.76 -12.25 -6.29
N HIS A 8 0.01 -12.99 -5.49
CA HIS A 8 1.30 -12.52 -4.98
C HIS A 8 2.36 -12.38 -6.08
N LEU A 9 2.30 -13.16 -7.16
CA LEU A 9 3.27 -13.12 -8.25
C LEU A 9 3.33 -11.75 -8.94
N PHE A 10 2.20 -11.07 -9.12
CA PHE A 10 2.16 -9.72 -9.69
C PHE A 10 2.89 -8.71 -8.80
N ASN A 11 2.65 -8.75 -7.49
CA ASN A 11 3.34 -7.87 -6.55
C ASN A 11 4.84 -8.18 -6.47
N LEU A 12 5.20 -9.46 -6.54
CA LEU A 12 6.59 -9.90 -6.55
C LEU A 12 7.31 -9.38 -7.80
N ALA A 13 6.70 -9.50 -8.98
CA ALA A 13 7.24 -8.97 -10.22
C ALA A 13 7.42 -7.44 -10.17
N ALA A 14 6.40 -6.71 -9.73
CA ALA A 14 6.50 -5.25 -9.55
C ALA A 14 7.60 -4.87 -8.55
N SER A 15 7.74 -5.62 -7.47
CA SER A 15 8.77 -5.41 -6.46
C SER A 15 10.18 -5.68 -6.99
N ALA A 16 10.37 -6.77 -7.74
CA ALA A 16 11.64 -7.11 -8.37
C ALA A 16 12.06 -6.03 -9.39
N MET A 17 11.11 -5.56 -10.19
CA MET A 17 11.35 -4.44 -11.12
C MET A 17 11.68 -3.14 -10.39
N ALA A 18 11.02 -2.84 -9.28
CA ALA A 18 11.34 -1.66 -8.47
C ALA A 18 12.77 -1.73 -7.92
N VAL A 19 13.21 -2.88 -7.41
CA VAL A 19 14.58 -3.13 -6.96
C VAL A 19 15.58 -2.94 -8.11
N LEU A 20 15.29 -3.51 -9.29
CA LEU A 20 16.10 -3.34 -10.48
C LEU A 20 16.26 -1.86 -10.86
N PHE A 21 15.14 -1.12 -10.94
CA PHE A 21 15.18 0.31 -11.27
C PHE A 21 15.87 1.18 -10.22
N CYS A 22 15.86 0.79 -8.95
CA CYS A 22 16.68 1.44 -7.93
C CYS A 22 18.19 1.27 -8.20
N GLY A 23 18.62 0.05 -8.54
CA GLY A 23 20.00 -0.22 -8.96
C GLY A 23 20.40 0.56 -10.21
N LEU A 24 19.54 0.52 -11.26
CA LEU A 24 19.76 1.27 -12.50
C LEU A 24 19.81 2.78 -12.26
N THR A 25 18.94 3.31 -11.38
CA THR A 25 18.96 4.73 -10.99
C THR A 25 20.28 5.08 -10.31
N THR A 26 20.76 4.22 -9.41
CA THR A 26 22.07 4.44 -8.75
C THR A 26 23.21 4.52 -9.77
N ILE A 27 23.21 3.64 -10.77
CA ILE A 27 24.19 3.67 -11.88
C ILE A 27 24.06 4.97 -12.69
N LYS A 28 22.84 5.38 -13.03
CA LYS A 28 22.59 6.64 -13.76
C LYS A 28 23.04 7.88 -13.00
N LEU A 29 22.96 7.84 -11.68
CA LEU A 29 23.47 8.91 -10.81
C LEU A 29 25.02 8.89 -10.69
N GLY A 30 25.69 7.92 -11.31
CA GLY A 30 27.12 7.76 -11.33
C GLY A 30 27.68 7.02 -10.12
N GLY A 31 26.84 6.21 -9.47
CA GLY A 31 27.27 5.27 -8.43
C GLY A 31 28.00 4.07 -9.03
N LYS A 32 28.98 3.57 -8.30
CA LYS A 32 29.71 2.34 -8.59
C LYS A 32 29.05 1.18 -7.85
N TRP A 33 29.70 0.02 -7.87
CA TRP A 33 29.16 -1.22 -7.28
C TRP A 33 28.80 -1.12 -5.79
N LEU A 34 29.57 -0.36 -4.99
CA LEU A 34 29.26 -0.17 -3.55
C LEU A 34 27.99 0.62 -3.32
N ALA A 35 27.76 1.68 -4.11
CA ALA A 35 26.52 2.45 -4.02
C ALA A 35 25.32 1.59 -4.46
N VAL A 36 25.50 0.77 -5.51
CA VAL A 36 24.46 -0.15 -5.96
C VAL A 36 24.14 -1.18 -4.88
N LEU A 37 25.16 -1.84 -4.31
CA LEU A 37 24.99 -2.79 -3.22
C LEU A 37 24.29 -2.16 -2.01
N ALA A 38 24.72 -0.97 -1.59
CA ALA A 38 24.09 -0.21 -0.51
C ALA A 38 22.61 0.08 -0.81
N THR A 39 22.30 0.52 -2.03
CA THR A 39 20.92 0.77 -2.47
C THR A 39 20.06 -0.49 -2.37
N LEU A 40 20.55 -1.62 -2.90
CA LEU A 40 19.82 -2.88 -2.89
C LEU A 40 19.60 -3.39 -1.47
N LEU A 41 20.62 -3.34 -0.61
CA LEU A 41 20.49 -3.74 0.80
C LEU A 41 19.49 -2.85 1.56
N CYS A 42 19.51 -1.53 1.35
CA CYS A 42 18.55 -0.62 1.97
C CYS A 42 17.10 -0.99 1.62
N ILE A 43 16.83 -1.36 0.37
CA ILE A 43 15.48 -1.63 -0.10
C ILE A 43 15.02 -3.03 0.28
N LEU A 44 15.90 -4.03 0.13
CA LEU A 44 15.55 -5.42 0.42
C LEU A 44 15.43 -5.70 1.92
N LEU A 45 16.22 -5.01 2.75
CA LEU A 45 16.26 -5.21 4.20
C LEU A 45 15.47 -4.16 5.00
N SER A 46 14.56 -3.44 4.34
CA SER A 46 13.59 -2.55 4.98
C SER A 46 12.29 -3.33 5.27
N PRO A 47 11.95 -3.61 6.53
CA PRO A 47 10.77 -4.41 6.87
C PRO A 47 9.46 -3.78 6.37
N GLY A 48 9.32 -2.46 6.45
CA GLY A 48 8.12 -1.77 5.99
C GLY A 48 7.99 -1.75 4.46
N ILE A 49 9.09 -1.54 3.73
CA ILE A 49 9.08 -1.63 2.26
C ILE A 49 8.73 -3.06 1.83
N ALA A 50 9.34 -4.06 2.45
CA ALA A 50 9.06 -5.47 2.18
C ALA A 50 7.59 -5.82 2.51
N GLY A 51 7.09 -5.41 3.67
CA GLY A 51 5.71 -5.66 4.10
C GLY A 51 4.66 -5.04 3.18
N THR A 52 4.88 -3.79 2.74
CA THR A 52 3.95 -3.12 1.80
C THR A 52 3.97 -3.71 0.39
N ARG A 53 5.00 -4.49 0.05
CA ARG A 53 5.10 -5.23 -1.22
C ARG A 53 4.58 -6.66 -1.12
N PHE A 54 4.56 -7.23 0.07
CA PHE A 54 4.04 -8.58 0.32
C PHE A 54 2.53 -8.64 0.13
N LEU A 55 1.80 -7.66 0.64
CA LEU A 55 0.34 -7.59 0.48
C LEU A 55 -0.04 -7.25 -0.97
N PHE A 56 -1.10 -7.89 -1.50
CA PHE A 56 -1.64 -7.56 -2.82
C PHE A 56 -2.37 -6.22 -2.78
N LEU A 57 -1.59 -5.16 -2.80
CA LEU A 57 -2.04 -3.76 -2.73
C LEU A 57 -1.40 -2.95 -3.86
N PRO A 58 -2.02 -1.84 -4.27
CA PRO A 58 -1.43 -0.92 -5.26
C PRO A 58 -0.07 -0.36 -4.87
N THR A 59 0.34 -0.50 -3.60
CA THR A 59 1.57 0.10 -3.05
C THR A 59 2.85 -0.41 -3.73
N ALA A 60 2.91 -1.69 -4.13
CA ALA A 60 4.07 -2.24 -4.84
C ALA A 60 4.26 -1.59 -6.21
N PHE A 61 3.16 -1.41 -6.94
CA PHE A 61 3.15 -0.76 -8.26
C PHE A 61 3.38 0.75 -8.14
N ASP A 62 2.83 1.40 -7.11
CA ASP A 62 3.09 2.81 -6.79
C ASP A 62 4.59 3.05 -6.62
N GLN A 63 5.27 2.25 -5.78
CA GLN A 63 6.71 2.32 -5.60
C GLN A 63 7.49 2.08 -6.91
N LEU A 64 7.03 1.15 -7.74
CA LEU A 64 7.62 0.86 -9.05
C LEU A 64 7.53 2.08 -9.99
N PHE A 65 6.34 2.65 -10.15
CA PHE A 65 6.16 3.78 -11.08
C PHE A 65 6.87 5.04 -10.60
N TRP A 66 6.93 5.28 -9.30
CA TRP A 66 7.74 6.37 -8.75
C TRP A 66 9.22 6.21 -9.11
N ILE A 67 9.81 5.02 -8.87
CA ILE A 67 11.24 4.83 -9.15
C ILE A 67 11.54 4.84 -10.66
N ILE A 68 10.63 4.38 -11.52
CA ILE A 68 10.81 4.49 -12.98
C ILE A 68 10.77 5.96 -13.41
N CYS A 69 9.85 6.78 -12.87
CA CYS A 69 9.82 8.22 -13.13
C CYS A 69 11.12 8.91 -12.68
N ILE A 70 11.65 8.52 -11.52
CA ILE A 70 12.92 9.03 -11.00
C ILE A 70 14.09 8.58 -11.89
N TYR A 71 14.09 7.32 -12.36
CA TYR A 71 15.06 6.81 -13.31
C TYR A 71 15.04 7.59 -14.63
N CYS A 72 13.86 7.87 -15.17
CA CYS A 72 13.70 8.70 -16.37
C CYS A 72 14.25 10.10 -16.14
N SER A 73 13.98 10.70 -14.99
CA SER A 73 14.50 12.00 -14.62
C SER A 73 16.03 12.01 -14.49
N ALA A 74 16.61 10.99 -13.86
CA ALA A 74 18.05 10.81 -13.73
C ALA A 74 18.73 10.63 -15.11
N SER A 75 18.11 9.81 -15.96
CA SER A 75 18.57 9.56 -17.33
C SER A 75 18.50 10.84 -18.19
N TYR A 76 17.41 11.62 -18.06
CA TYR A 76 17.31 12.92 -18.70
C TYR A 76 18.39 13.88 -18.20
N CYS A 77 18.58 13.99 -16.90
CA CYS A 77 19.64 14.83 -16.33
C CYS A 77 21.05 14.42 -16.82
N GLN A 78 21.28 13.13 -17.02
CA GLN A 78 22.58 12.62 -17.47
C GLN A 78 22.82 12.85 -18.95
N SER A 79 21.85 12.49 -19.81
CA SER A 79 22.04 12.43 -21.29
C SER A 79 21.46 13.62 -22.02
N GLN A 80 20.60 14.44 -21.38
CA GLN A 80 19.79 15.49 -21.99
C GLN A 80 18.88 14.98 -23.13
N ASN A 81 18.68 13.66 -23.24
CA ASN A 81 17.81 13.05 -24.24
C ASN A 81 16.34 13.25 -23.85
N ALA A 82 15.63 14.07 -24.61
CA ALA A 82 14.26 14.45 -24.34
C ALA A 82 13.23 13.29 -24.42
N ARG A 83 13.60 12.12 -24.97
CA ARG A 83 12.76 10.91 -24.93
C ARG A 83 12.42 10.47 -23.51
N TYR A 84 13.31 10.73 -22.55
CA TYR A 84 13.04 10.40 -21.14
C TYR A 84 11.92 11.23 -20.53
N LEU A 85 11.59 12.41 -21.07
CA LEU A 85 10.42 13.19 -20.65
C LEU A 85 9.12 12.51 -21.10
N ILE A 86 9.10 11.92 -22.29
CA ILE A 86 7.95 11.12 -22.78
C ILE A 86 7.75 9.89 -21.88
N TRP A 87 8.82 9.14 -21.61
CA TRP A 87 8.74 7.96 -20.73
C TRP A 87 8.32 8.33 -19.30
N PHE A 88 8.80 9.46 -18.77
CA PHE A 88 8.33 9.97 -17.48
C PHE A 88 6.82 10.18 -17.46
N CYS A 89 6.25 10.77 -18.50
CA CYS A 89 4.81 11.00 -18.61
C CYS A 89 4.03 9.69 -18.76
N ILE A 90 4.52 8.74 -19.58
CA ILE A 90 3.86 7.43 -19.77
C ILE A 90 3.81 6.65 -18.44
N PHE A 91 4.96 6.49 -17.78
CA PHE A 91 5.01 5.77 -16.50
C PHE A 91 4.33 6.54 -15.38
N GLY A 92 4.32 7.89 -15.47
CA GLY A 92 3.54 8.74 -14.61
C GLY A 92 2.04 8.50 -14.73
N ALA A 93 1.52 8.32 -15.97
CA ALA A 93 0.12 7.99 -16.22
C ALA A 93 -0.24 6.62 -15.63
N LEU A 94 0.61 5.60 -15.83
CA LEU A 94 0.41 4.28 -15.23
C LEU A 94 0.44 4.34 -13.69
N GLY A 95 1.33 5.16 -13.13
CA GLY A 95 1.36 5.43 -11.70
C GLY A 95 0.09 6.12 -11.20
N PHE A 96 -0.43 7.10 -11.93
CA PHE A 96 -1.69 7.78 -11.61
C PHE A 96 -2.89 6.83 -11.62
N LEU A 97 -2.96 5.95 -12.63
CA LEU A 97 -3.98 4.91 -12.72
C LEU A 97 -3.86 3.84 -11.63
N THR A 98 -2.68 3.70 -11.05
CA THR A 98 -2.43 2.76 -9.95
C THR A 98 -2.79 3.38 -8.60
N LYS A 99 -2.30 4.60 -8.34
CA LYS A 99 -2.51 5.31 -7.08
C LYS A 99 -2.25 6.79 -7.23
N TYR A 100 -3.20 7.61 -6.81
CA TYR A 100 -3.11 9.07 -6.94
C TYR A 100 -1.96 9.71 -6.15
N SER A 101 -1.29 8.96 -5.26
CA SER A 101 -0.11 9.47 -4.52
C SER A 101 1.02 9.98 -5.41
N ILE A 102 1.12 9.53 -6.66
CA ILE A 102 2.15 10.00 -7.62
C ILE A 102 1.99 11.49 -7.95
N VAL A 103 0.83 12.09 -7.69
CA VAL A 103 0.60 13.54 -7.84
C VAL A 103 1.57 14.35 -6.99
N PHE A 104 1.98 13.83 -5.83
CA PHE A 104 2.99 14.49 -5.00
C PHE A 104 4.37 14.50 -5.68
N LEU A 105 4.73 13.46 -6.45
CA LEU A 105 5.93 13.48 -7.28
C LEU A 105 5.82 14.53 -8.40
N PHE A 106 4.67 14.61 -9.06
CA PHE A 106 4.44 15.59 -10.12
C PHE A 106 4.51 17.02 -9.59
N ALA A 107 3.90 17.29 -8.44
CA ALA A 107 3.98 18.59 -7.78
C ALA A 107 5.43 18.93 -7.40
N GLY A 108 6.17 17.98 -6.85
CA GLY A 108 7.58 18.14 -6.53
C GLY A 108 8.44 18.38 -7.77
N MET A 109 8.23 17.61 -8.84
CA MET A 109 8.95 17.78 -10.11
C MET A 109 8.63 19.11 -10.78
N LEU A 110 7.37 19.54 -10.77
CA LEU A 110 6.94 20.84 -11.29
C LEU A 110 7.65 21.97 -10.53
N THR A 111 7.56 21.97 -9.21
CA THR A 111 8.21 22.98 -8.35
C THR A 111 9.71 23.03 -8.60
N SER A 112 10.37 21.89 -8.64
CA SER A 112 11.81 21.79 -8.87
C SER A 112 12.20 22.23 -10.28
N SER A 113 11.40 21.91 -11.29
CA SER A 113 11.65 22.31 -12.68
C SER A 113 11.52 23.81 -12.86
N LEU A 114 10.52 24.43 -12.24
CA LEU A 114 10.34 25.90 -12.26
C LEU A 114 11.52 26.65 -11.64
N ILE A 115 12.19 26.05 -10.66
CA ILE A 115 13.34 26.68 -9.99
C ILE A 115 14.63 26.42 -10.74
N PHE A 116 14.90 25.18 -11.16
CA PHE A 116 16.23 24.78 -11.62
C PHE A 116 16.33 24.50 -13.12
N ARG A 117 15.22 24.19 -13.80
CA ARG A 117 15.24 23.67 -15.19
C ARG A 117 14.01 24.11 -15.99
N ARG A 118 13.76 25.44 -16.06
CA ARG A 118 12.66 26.01 -16.86
C ARG A 118 12.74 25.63 -18.34
N ASP A 119 13.95 25.32 -18.83
CA ASP A 119 14.18 24.86 -20.21
C ASP A 119 13.41 23.56 -20.55
N ILE A 120 13.03 22.76 -19.58
CA ILE A 120 12.22 21.55 -19.79
C ILE A 120 10.87 21.88 -20.41
N PHE A 121 10.25 23.00 -20.03
CA PHE A 121 8.94 23.44 -20.55
C PHE A 121 8.98 23.87 -22.03
N LEU A 122 10.17 24.13 -22.55
CA LEU A 122 10.37 24.47 -23.98
C LEU A 122 10.58 23.22 -24.85
N LYS A 123 10.69 22.03 -24.24
CA LYS A 123 10.92 20.78 -24.99
C LYS A 123 9.61 20.21 -25.55
N LYS A 124 9.50 20.07 -26.86
CA LYS A 124 8.34 19.45 -27.54
C LYS A 124 8.02 18.05 -26.95
N SER A 125 9.05 17.30 -26.59
CA SER A 125 8.88 15.96 -25.98
C SER A 125 8.11 15.98 -24.66
N LEU A 126 8.18 17.05 -23.86
CA LEU A 126 7.35 17.17 -22.65
C LEU A 126 5.87 17.25 -23.02
N TRP A 127 5.53 18.10 -23.97
CA TRP A 127 4.14 18.31 -24.39
C TRP A 127 3.55 17.08 -25.09
N ILE A 128 4.35 16.38 -25.91
CA ILE A 128 3.97 15.08 -26.49
C ILE A 128 3.72 14.09 -25.36
N GLY A 129 4.62 14.01 -24.38
CA GLY A 129 4.46 13.13 -23.23
C GLY A 129 3.21 13.46 -22.40
N LEU A 130 2.93 14.74 -22.16
CA LEU A 130 1.72 15.20 -21.45
C LEU A 130 0.45 14.85 -22.22
N LEU A 131 0.46 14.98 -23.56
CA LEU A 131 -0.67 14.55 -24.38
C LEU A 131 -0.92 13.05 -24.23
N ILE A 132 0.14 12.22 -24.31
CA ILE A 132 0.04 10.77 -24.08
C ILE A 132 -0.47 10.47 -22.66
N PHE A 133 0.04 11.19 -21.67
CA PHE A 133 -0.44 11.09 -20.27
C PHE A 133 -1.95 11.31 -20.20
N LEU A 134 -2.44 12.41 -20.78
CA LEU A 134 -3.87 12.75 -20.79
C LEU A 134 -4.70 11.67 -21.49
N VAL A 135 -4.25 11.18 -22.65
CA VAL A 135 -4.92 10.10 -23.37
C VAL A 135 -5.04 8.85 -22.51
N LEU A 136 -3.95 8.45 -21.84
CA LEU A 136 -3.93 7.25 -20.99
C LEU A 136 -4.86 7.36 -19.77
N ILE A 137 -4.97 8.53 -19.15
CA ILE A 137 -5.81 8.73 -17.98
C ILE A 137 -7.26 9.06 -18.31
N THR A 138 -7.58 9.40 -19.57
CA THR A 138 -8.93 9.81 -20.02
C THR A 138 -10.02 8.82 -19.63
N PRO A 139 -9.86 7.48 -19.80
CA PRO A 139 -10.91 6.54 -19.38
C PRO A 139 -11.23 6.64 -17.88
N ASN A 140 -10.21 6.81 -17.05
CA ASN A 140 -10.40 6.99 -15.60
C ASN A 140 -11.08 8.33 -15.30
N LEU A 141 -10.67 9.41 -15.94
CA LEU A 141 -11.29 10.74 -15.75
C LEU A 141 -12.76 10.72 -16.17
N CYS A 142 -13.08 10.15 -17.34
CA CYS A 142 -14.47 10.00 -17.80
C CYS A 142 -15.31 9.20 -16.79
N TRP A 143 -14.75 8.12 -16.25
CA TRP A 143 -15.41 7.33 -15.21
C TRP A 143 -15.63 8.13 -13.93
N GLN A 144 -14.62 8.88 -13.47
CA GLN A 144 -14.73 9.76 -12.29
C GLN A 144 -15.82 10.81 -12.46
N ILE A 145 -15.86 11.47 -13.63
CA ILE A 145 -16.89 12.47 -13.94
C ILE A 145 -18.27 11.85 -13.95
N LYS A 146 -18.44 10.70 -14.63
CA LYS A 146 -19.74 10.00 -14.71
C LYS A 146 -20.27 9.58 -13.34
N ASN A 147 -19.37 9.25 -12.41
CA ASN A 147 -19.72 8.79 -11.06
C ASN A 147 -19.55 9.87 -9.98
N GLN A 148 -19.56 11.17 -10.35
CA GLN A 148 -19.48 12.31 -9.41
C GLN A 148 -18.21 12.34 -8.54
N PHE A 149 -17.08 11.95 -9.12
CA PHE A 149 -15.76 11.96 -8.47
C PHE A 149 -15.68 11.16 -7.16
N PRO A 150 -15.97 9.85 -7.16
CA PRO A 150 -15.93 9.05 -5.94
C PRO A 150 -14.56 9.05 -5.26
N ALA A 151 -13.47 9.30 -6.00
CA ALA A 151 -12.15 9.46 -5.40
C ALA A 151 -12.08 10.67 -4.44
N ILE A 152 -12.71 11.79 -4.78
CA ILE A 152 -12.72 12.98 -3.90
C ILE A 152 -13.50 12.68 -2.64
N THR A 153 -14.68 12.07 -2.76
CA THR A 153 -15.50 11.63 -1.61
C THR A 153 -14.72 10.69 -0.70
N HIS A 154 -14.06 9.69 -1.30
CA HIS A 154 -13.22 8.74 -0.54
C HIS A 154 -12.08 9.45 0.20
N PHE A 155 -11.37 10.39 -0.42
CA PHE A 155 -10.31 11.14 0.25
C PHE A 155 -10.82 12.02 1.38
N SER A 156 -11.99 12.65 1.22
CA SER A 156 -12.63 13.42 2.28
C SER A 156 -12.96 12.53 3.48
N GLN A 157 -13.64 11.41 3.24
CA GLN A 157 -13.96 10.43 4.28
C GLN A 157 -12.70 9.86 4.97
N LEU A 158 -11.66 9.55 4.20
CA LEU A 158 -10.39 9.08 4.75
C LEU A 158 -9.73 10.14 5.64
N TYR A 159 -9.77 11.40 5.20
CA TYR A 159 -9.23 12.51 5.98
C TYR A 159 -9.99 12.65 7.31
N ASP A 160 -11.30 12.72 7.28
CA ASP A 160 -12.14 12.93 8.46
C ASP A 160 -12.10 11.75 9.43
N SER A 161 -12.11 10.54 8.93
CA SER A 161 -12.10 9.32 9.75
C SER A 161 -10.72 8.94 10.31
N GLN A 162 -9.63 9.26 9.59
CA GLN A 162 -8.31 8.75 9.92
C GLN A 162 -7.19 9.79 9.90
N LEU A 163 -7.00 10.54 8.78
CA LEU A 163 -5.78 11.32 8.58
C LEU A 163 -5.70 12.54 9.50
N ASN A 164 -6.82 13.22 9.76
CA ASN A 164 -6.86 14.40 10.63
C ASN A 164 -6.43 14.10 12.07
N ARG A 165 -6.59 12.84 12.52
CA ARG A 165 -6.26 12.35 13.87
C ARG A 165 -4.82 11.85 13.99
N LEU A 166 -4.07 11.78 12.89
CA LEU A 166 -2.70 11.27 12.92
C LEU A 166 -1.74 12.25 13.58
N SER A 167 -0.92 11.73 14.48
CA SER A 167 0.27 12.43 14.97
C SER A 167 1.39 12.27 13.96
N MET A 168 1.78 13.35 13.27
CA MET A 168 2.85 13.30 12.28
C MET A 168 4.20 12.90 12.88
N GLY A 169 4.47 13.26 14.13
CA GLY A 169 5.65 12.76 14.85
C GLY A 169 5.63 11.24 15.03
N GLY A 170 4.45 10.67 15.32
CA GLY A 170 4.24 9.23 15.39
C GLY A 170 4.43 8.54 14.04
N GLU A 171 3.92 9.15 12.96
CA GLU A 171 4.08 8.61 11.60
C GLU A 171 5.54 8.67 11.12
N LEU A 172 6.27 9.74 11.43
CA LEU A 172 7.71 9.82 11.14
C LEU A 172 8.52 8.80 11.96
N LYS A 173 8.16 8.57 13.24
CA LYS A 173 8.77 7.51 14.05
C LYS A 173 8.56 6.13 13.43
N LYS A 174 7.35 5.84 12.95
CA LYS A 174 7.05 4.58 12.24
C LYS A 174 7.85 4.49 10.93
N LEU A 175 7.88 5.56 10.14
CA LEU A 175 8.68 5.61 8.92
C LEU A 175 10.15 5.28 9.21
N PHE A 176 10.75 5.90 10.23
CA PHE A 176 12.11 5.64 10.66
C PHE A 176 12.33 4.18 11.06
N LEU A 177 11.47 3.63 11.91
CA LEU A 177 11.62 2.25 12.40
C LEU A 177 11.41 1.22 11.29
N PHE A 178 10.38 1.40 10.47
CA PHE A 178 10.01 0.43 9.44
C PHE A 178 10.81 0.57 8.13
N SER A 179 11.51 1.69 7.91
CA SER A 179 12.48 1.78 6.80
C SER A 179 13.81 1.10 7.10
N ASN A 180 14.00 0.47 8.24
CA ASN A 180 15.26 0.11 8.87
C ASN A 180 16.08 1.37 9.24
N PRO A 181 16.24 1.68 10.54
CA PRO A 181 16.87 2.93 11.01
C PRO A 181 18.21 3.26 10.36
N PHE A 182 19.01 2.23 10.04
CA PHE A 182 20.29 2.41 9.38
C PHE A 182 20.20 2.86 7.92
N THR A 183 19.04 2.80 7.27
CA THR A 183 18.87 3.36 5.92
C THR A 183 18.80 4.89 5.92
N MET A 184 18.49 5.49 7.07
CA MET A 184 18.29 6.94 7.21
C MET A 184 19.53 7.74 6.80
N ILE A 185 20.72 7.22 7.08
CA ILE A 185 21.99 7.88 6.69
C ILE A 185 22.06 8.10 5.17
N PHE A 186 21.37 7.28 4.38
CA PHE A 186 21.35 7.42 2.93
C PHE A 186 20.19 8.29 2.46
N TRP A 187 18.95 8.00 2.86
CA TRP A 187 17.81 8.72 2.28
C TRP A 187 17.66 10.16 2.79
N LEU A 188 18.07 10.49 4.04
CA LEU A 188 18.02 11.87 4.53
C LEU A 188 18.94 12.81 3.73
N PRO A 189 20.23 12.51 3.54
CA PRO A 189 21.07 13.34 2.68
C PRO A 189 20.60 13.35 1.23
N GLY A 190 20.04 12.22 0.75
CA GLY A 190 19.44 12.13 -0.58
C GLY A 190 18.32 13.14 -0.79
N LEU A 191 17.52 13.41 0.25
CA LEU A 191 16.46 14.41 0.24
C LEU A 191 16.97 15.83 0.49
N PHE A 192 17.69 16.04 1.58
CA PHE A 192 17.89 17.38 2.16
C PHE A 192 19.28 17.96 1.90
N ALA A 193 20.34 17.14 1.75
CA ALA A 193 21.69 17.66 1.59
C ALA A 193 22.09 17.88 0.13
N ILE A 194 21.75 16.97 -0.76
CA ILE A 194 22.17 16.98 -2.18
C ILE A 194 21.78 18.26 -2.91
N PRO A 195 20.60 18.89 -2.71
CA PRO A 195 20.26 20.15 -3.36
C PRO A 195 21.30 21.27 -3.14
N PHE A 196 22.01 21.23 -2.02
CA PHE A 196 22.99 22.27 -1.64
C PHE A 196 24.45 21.93 -2.01
N ILE A 197 24.72 20.71 -2.49
CA ILE A 197 26.08 20.26 -2.80
C ILE A 197 26.41 20.49 -4.27
N SER A 198 27.43 21.33 -4.54
CA SER A 198 27.82 21.71 -5.90
C SER A 198 28.20 20.52 -6.80
N LYS A 199 28.86 19.51 -6.25
CA LYS A 199 29.25 18.27 -6.97
C LYS A 199 28.06 17.48 -7.51
N PHE A 200 26.84 17.70 -6.98
CA PHE A 200 25.60 17.05 -7.39
C PHE A 200 24.66 18.01 -8.13
N LYS A 201 25.16 19.17 -8.62
CA LYS A 201 24.36 20.19 -9.30
C LYS A 201 23.46 19.64 -10.41
N ARG A 202 23.91 18.59 -11.12
CA ARG A 202 23.14 17.92 -12.18
C ARG A 202 21.85 17.27 -11.65
N TYR A 203 21.84 16.77 -10.41
CA TYR A 203 20.74 16.01 -9.82
C TYR A 203 19.94 16.80 -8.78
N LYS A 204 20.21 18.09 -8.62
CA LYS A 204 19.44 18.97 -7.74
C LYS A 204 17.95 18.93 -8.03
N LEU A 205 17.59 18.86 -9.33
CA LEU A 205 16.20 18.72 -9.77
C LEU A 205 15.48 17.56 -9.06
N ILE A 206 16.09 16.38 -9.04
CA ILE A 206 15.46 15.16 -8.50
C ILE A 206 15.40 15.23 -6.98
N SER A 207 16.52 15.56 -6.33
CA SER A 207 16.57 15.60 -4.86
C SER A 207 15.62 16.66 -4.29
N PHE A 208 15.56 17.84 -4.91
CA PHE A 208 14.63 18.89 -4.49
C PHE A 208 13.18 18.52 -4.76
N ALA A 209 12.90 17.86 -5.89
CA ALA A 209 11.56 17.35 -6.18
C ALA A 209 11.09 16.33 -5.11
N LEU A 210 11.97 15.41 -4.73
CA LEU A 210 11.67 14.45 -3.66
C LEU A 210 11.50 15.13 -2.30
N CYS A 211 12.31 16.15 -2.00
CA CYS A 211 12.15 16.98 -0.81
C CYS A 211 10.77 17.66 -0.77
N CYS A 212 10.36 18.30 -1.86
CA CYS A 212 9.03 18.90 -1.99
C CYS A 212 7.92 17.85 -1.84
N SER A 213 8.07 16.69 -2.50
CA SER A 213 7.10 15.58 -2.38
C SER A 213 6.97 15.11 -0.93
N PHE A 214 8.08 15.02 -0.20
CA PHE A 214 8.08 14.68 1.22
C PHE A 214 7.32 15.71 2.05
N VAL A 215 7.58 16.99 1.82
CA VAL A 215 6.90 18.10 2.52
C VAL A 215 5.40 18.10 2.19
N PHE A 216 5.02 17.93 0.92
CA PHE A 216 3.62 17.89 0.53
C PHE A 216 2.87 16.71 1.18
N LEU A 217 3.47 15.52 1.20
CA LEU A 217 2.92 14.35 1.91
C LEU A 217 2.80 14.61 3.42
N PHE A 218 3.77 15.29 4.01
CA PHE A 218 3.73 15.65 5.43
C PHE A 218 2.59 16.62 5.73
N CYS A 219 2.42 17.67 4.92
CA CYS A 219 1.33 18.63 5.03
C CYS A 219 -0.04 17.98 4.82
N ALA A 220 -0.12 17.00 3.91
CA ALA A 220 -1.33 16.22 3.65
C ALA A 220 -1.62 15.15 4.71
N LYS A 221 -0.88 15.12 5.83
CA LYS A 221 -1.00 14.11 6.89
C LYS A 221 -0.92 12.67 6.37
N GLY A 222 0.02 12.42 5.45
CA GLY A 222 0.24 11.08 4.90
C GLY A 222 0.63 10.06 5.97
N LYS A 223 0.08 8.83 5.87
CA LYS A 223 0.50 7.71 6.70
C LYS A 223 1.96 7.36 6.41
N TRP A 224 2.68 6.82 7.38
CA TRP A 224 4.11 6.48 7.30
C TRP A 224 4.52 5.73 6.02
N TYR A 225 3.72 4.81 5.54
CA TYR A 225 4.05 4.03 4.34
C TYR A 225 3.80 4.79 3.01
N TYR A 226 3.11 5.94 3.03
CA TYR A 226 2.98 6.81 1.85
C TYR A 226 4.31 7.49 1.51
N PHE A 227 5.23 7.59 2.47
CA PHE A 227 6.57 8.15 2.25
C PHE A 227 7.55 7.18 1.61
N PHE A 228 7.26 5.87 1.56
CA PHE A 228 8.20 4.91 0.97
C PHE A 228 8.58 5.16 -0.48
N PRO A 229 7.70 5.57 -1.40
CA PRO A 229 8.12 5.94 -2.75
C PRO A 229 9.17 7.05 -2.76
N VAL A 230 9.04 8.06 -1.89
CA VAL A 230 10.02 9.14 -1.72
C VAL A 230 11.34 8.62 -1.16
N VAL A 231 11.28 7.79 -0.11
CA VAL A 231 12.48 7.18 0.51
C VAL A 231 13.23 6.33 -0.50
N ILE A 232 12.53 5.47 -1.24
CA ILE A 232 13.09 4.61 -2.29
C ILE A 232 13.78 5.45 -3.37
N GLY A 233 13.21 6.57 -3.75
CA GLY A 233 13.82 7.51 -4.70
C GLY A 233 15.04 8.25 -4.16
N ALA A 234 15.08 8.51 -2.85
CA ALA A 234 16.18 9.24 -2.19
C ALA A 234 17.39 8.35 -1.88
N ILE A 235 17.19 7.04 -1.62
CA ILE A 235 18.28 6.10 -1.31
C ILE A 235 19.37 6.10 -2.39
N PRO A 236 19.09 5.97 -3.70
CA PRO A 236 20.12 6.03 -4.75
C PRO A 236 20.96 7.29 -4.72
N LEU A 237 20.35 8.44 -4.45
CA LEU A 237 21.06 9.72 -4.34
C LEU A 237 22.03 9.72 -3.16
N GLY A 238 21.58 9.27 -2.01
CA GLY A 238 22.38 9.23 -0.80
C GLY A 238 23.51 8.20 -0.84
N THR A 239 23.26 7.02 -1.39
CA THR A 239 24.29 5.98 -1.52
C THR A 239 25.43 6.43 -2.46
N VAL A 240 25.11 7.09 -3.57
CA VAL A 240 26.10 7.70 -4.47
C VAL A 240 26.86 8.82 -3.76
N PHE A 241 26.15 9.63 -2.97
CA PHE A 241 26.81 10.68 -2.17
C PHE A 241 27.84 10.10 -1.20
N PHE A 242 27.48 9.08 -0.42
CA PHE A 242 28.37 8.46 0.55
C PHE A 242 29.52 7.69 -0.11
N GLU A 243 29.27 7.01 -1.23
CA GLU A 243 30.34 6.33 -1.96
C GLU A 243 31.41 7.34 -2.41
N ARG A 244 31.00 8.52 -2.90
CA ARG A 244 31.94 9.57 -3.29
C ARG A 244 32.62 10.25 -2.11
N LEU A 245 31.88 10.46 -1.01
CA LEU A 245 32.40 11.07 0.21
C LEU A 245 33.49 10.18 0.85
N LEU A 246 33.24 8.88 0.89
CA LEU A 246 34.07 7.89 1.57
C LEU A 246 34.98 7.10 0.61
N GLN A 247 35.20 7.58 -0.62
CA GLN A 247 36.01 6.85 -1.61
C GLN A 247 37.41 6.47 -1.16
N LYS A 248 38.02 7.27 -0.28
CA LYS A 248 39.32 7.00 0.33
C LYS A 248 39.25 6.16 1.61
N ARG A 249 38.06 5.94 2.16
CA ARG A 249 37.81 5.21 3.42
C ARG A 249 36.72 4.16 3.24
N LYS A 250 36.84 3.35 2.20
CA LYS A 250 35.80 2.34 1.83
C LYS A 250 35.48 1.35 2.95
N TRP A 251 36.43 1.10 3.85
CA TRP A 251 36.22 0.23 5.01
C TRP A 251 35.01 0.69 5.88
N ILE A 252 34.78 2.02 5.97
CA ILE A 252 33.64 2.58 6.71
C ILE A 252 32.34 2.14 6.04
N ILE A 253 32.29 2.15 4.69
CA ILE A 253 31.12 1.69 3.95
C ILE A 253 30.89 0.19 4.20
N TYR A 254 31.93 -0.63 4.14
CA TYR A 254 31.80 -2.07 4.41
C TYR A 254 31.30 -2.33 5.83
N ALA A 255 31.91 -1.71 6.84
CA ALA A 255 31.50 -1.84 8.23
C ALA A 255 30.00 -1.44 8.39
N TYR A 256 29.62 -0.32 7.77
CA TYR A 256 28.24 0.16 7.83
C TYR A 256 27.26 -0.79 7.13
N LEU A 257 27.60 -1.30 5.95
CA LEU A 257 26.76 -2.27 5.23
C LEU A 257 26.65 -3.59 5.98
N THR A 258 27.67 -4.00 6.73
CA THR A 258 27.58 -5.16 7.61
C THR A 258 26.56 -4.93 8.72
N VAL A 259 26.59 -3.78 9.40
CA VAL A 259 25.61 -3.43 10.43
C VAL A 259 24.21 -3.33 9.83
N LEU A 260 24.06 -2.66 8.68
CA LEU A 260 22.79 -2.59 7.95
C LEU A 260 22.26 -3.99 7.58
N GLY A 261 23.15 -4.87 7.13
CA GLY A 261 22.82 -6.25 6.79
C GLY A 261 22.30 -7.05 8.00
N LEU A 262 23.07 -7.05 9.07
CA LEU A 262 22.73 -7.78 10.31
C LEU A 262 21.43 -7.27 10.92
N THR A 263 21.30 -5.95 11.06
CA THR A 263 20.05 -5.35 11.59
C THR A 263 18.87 -5.55 10.66
N GLY A 264 19.08 -5.47 9.34
CA GLY A 264 18.03 -5.69 8.35
C GLY A 264 17.52 -7.13 8.36
N VAL A 265 18.40 -8.12 8.42
CA VAL A 265 18.01 -9.54 8.55
C VAL A 265 17.22 -9.77 9.84
N TYR A 266 17.65 -9.15 10.95
CA TYR A 266 16.93 -9.22 12.22
C TYR A 266 15.54 -8.56 12.14
N LEU A 267 15.41 -7.41 11.45
CA LEU A 267 14.14 -6.66 11.39
C LEU A 267 13.18 -7.17 10.30
N LEU A 268 13.68 -7.83 9.26
CA LEU A 268 12.88 -8.23 8.09
C LEU A 268 11.65 -9.09 8.42
N PRO A 269 11.71 -10.05 9.38
CA PRO A 269 10.55 -10.81 9.78
C PRO A 269 9.40 -9.97 10.36
N GLN A 270 9.65 -8.75 10.79
CA GLN A 270 8.57 -7.86 11.22
C GLN A 270 7.71 -7.32 10.06
N GLY A 271 8.22 -7.38 8.82
CA GLY A 271 7.49 -6.95 7.63
C GLY A 271 6.90 -8.11 6.83
N ILE A 272 7.60 -9.23 6.74
CA ILE A 272 7.20 -10.39 5.93
C ILE A 272 7.36 -11.71 6.72
N PRO A 273 6.48 -12.70 6.50
CA PRO A 273 6.45 -13.96 7.25
C PRO A 273 7.48 -14.97 6.72
N ILE A 274 8.77 -14.66 6.85
CA ILE A 274 9.88 -15.52 6.40
C ILE A 274 10.28 -16.58 7.43
N ILE A 275 9.77 -16.48 8.66
CA ILE A 275 9.95 -17.48 9.72
C ILE A 275 8.57 -17.91 10.22
N LYS A 276 8.48 -19.06 10.89
CA LYS A 276 7.21 -19.54 11.47
C LYS A 276 6.74 -18.60 12.58
N LEU A 277 5.41 -18.45 12.72
CA LEU A 277 4.79 -17.55 13.71
C LEU A 277 5.28 -17.82 15.15
N GLN A 278 5.37 -19.08 15.55
CA GLN A 278 5.87 -19.44 16.87
C GLN A 278 7.30 -18.91 17.08
N ARG A 279 8.19 -19.10 16.09
CA ARG A 279 9.57 -18.60 16.15
C ARG A 279 9.64 -17.09 16.15
N PHE A 280 8.71 -16.41 15.45
CA PHE A 280 8.58 -14.95 15.47
C PHE A 280 8.24 -14.44 16.87
N ILE A 281 7.26 -15.07 17.53
CA ILE A 281 6.84 -14.72 18.90
C ILE A 281 8.00 -14.88 19.88
N GLU A 282 8.73 -15.97 19.81
CA GLU A 282 9.92 -16.24 20.64
C GLU A 282 11.04 -15.24 20.40
N LEU A 283 11.42 -15.02 19.12
CA LEU A 283 12.54 -14.15 18.71
C LEU A 283 12.35 -12.70 19.16
N TYR A 284 11.12 -12.19 19.05
CA TYR A 284 10.79 -10.80 19.42
C TYR A 284 10.20 -10.68 20.83
N HIS A 285 10.25 -11.74 21.63
CA HIS A 285 9.75 -11.77 23.01
C HIS A 285 8.33 -11.20 23.15
N LYS A 286 7.44 -11.55 22.21
CA LYS A 286 6.06 -11.10 22.23
C LYS A 286 5.33 -11.73 23.41
N LYS A 287 4.73 -10.89 24.26
CA LYS A 287 4.02 -11.33 25.46
C LYS A 287 2.52 -11.09 25.33
N PRO A 288 1.68 -11.92 25.93
CA PRO A 288 0.26 -11.64 26.03
C PRO A 288 0.01 -10.31 26.75
N ASN A 289 -1.00 -9.58 26.31
CA ASN A 289 -1.53 -8.42 27.01
C ASN A 289 -2.45 -8.86 28.17
N LYS A 290 -3.13 -7.90 28.83
CA LYS A 290 -4.04 -8.17 29.95
C LYS A 290 -5.20 -9.09 29.58
N ASP A 291 -5.59 -9.12 28.29
CA ASP A 291 -6.70 -9.91 27.75
C ASP A 291 -6.22 -11.27 27.18
N GLY A 292 -4.96 -11.63 27.43
CA GLY A 292 -4.36 -12.87 26.94
C GLY A 292 -4.02 -12.87 25.45
N LYS A 293 -4.13 -11.71 24.77
CA LYS A 293 -3.83 -11.57 23.34
C LYS A 293 -2.35 -11.24 23.13
N ILE A 294 -1.75 -11.78 22.07
CA ILE A 294 -0.37 -11.48 21.65
C ILE A 294 -0.43 -10.47 20.51
N PRO A 295 -0.41 -9.14 20.77
CA PRO A 295 -0.61 -8.14 19.73
C PRO A 295 0.52 -8.15 18.71
N LEU A 296 0.18 -8.39 17.46
CA LEU A 296 1.10 -8.30 16.32
C LEU A 296 0.77 -7.06 15.49
N ALA A 297 1.81 -6.32 15.09
CA ALA A 297 1.65 -5.07 14.34
C ALA A 297 1.10 -5.30 12.91
N PHE A 298 1.34 -6.49 12.36
CA PHE A 298 0.88 -6.91 11.03
C PHE A 298 0.28 -8.31 11.11
N ASP A 299 -0.76 -8.51 10.35
CA ASP A 299 -1.49 -9.79 10.26
C ASP A 299 -0.91 -10.78 9.24
N ASN A 300 0.23 -10.45 8.63
CA ASN A 300 0.89 -11.26 7.59
C ASN A 300 1.16 -12.71 8.02
N TYR A 301 1.33 -12.95 9.32
CA TYR A 301 1.62 -14.28 9.87
C TYR A 301 0.39 -15.14 10.13
N TYR A 302 -0.78 -14.55 10.34
CA TYR A 302 -1.96 -15.26 10.85
C TYR A 302 -3.26 -15.01 10.09
N SER A 303 -3.28 -14.05 9.15
CA SER A 303 -4.50 -13.70 8.41
C SER A 303 -5.10 -14.90 7.67
N THR A 304 -4.27 -15.73 7.05
CA THR A 304 -4.75 -16.91 6.31
C THR A 304 -5.47 -17.91 7.24
N GLU A 305 -4.97 -18.14 8.46
CA GLU A 305 -5.61 -18.99 9.44
C GLU A 305 -6.98 -18.44 9.84
N ILE A 306 -7.06 -17.15 10.15
CA ILE A 306 -8.31 -16.49 10.55
C ILE A 306 -9.34 -16.55 9.42
N TRP A 307 -8.94 -16.21 8.19
CA TRP A 307 -9.85 -16.27 7.03
C TRP A 307 -10.34 -17.70 6.76
N THR A 308 -9.50 -18.69 6.94
CA THR A 308 -9.91 -20.11 6.79
C THR A 308 -10.91 -20.51 7.87
N ARG A 309 -10.74 -20.08 9.12
CA ARG A 309 -11.68 -20.36 10.21
C ARG A 309 -13.04 -19.68 9.97
N ILE A 310 -13.04 -18.41 9.53
CA ILE A 310 -14.27 -17.70 9.15
C ILE A 310 -14.96 -18.40 7.98
N LEU A 311 -14.20 -18.77 6.94
CA LEU A 311 -14.71 -19.47 5.77
C LEU A 311 -15.39 -20.79 6.13
N ASN A 312 -14.85 -21.55 7.07
CA ASN A 312 -15.44 -22.81 7.51
C ASN A 312 -16.83 -22.62 8.14
N VAL A 313 -17.00 -21.55 8.94
CA VAL A 313 -18.30 -21.20 9.52
C VAL A 313 -19.29 -20.78 8.43
N VAL A 314 -18.85 -19.90 7.53
CA VAL A 314 -19.68 -19.39 6.42
C VAL A 314 -20.10 -20.53 5.50
N ASN A 315 -19.16 -21.39 5.09
CA ASN A 315 -19.43 -22.53 4.21
C ASN A 315 -20.41 -23.52 4.82
N LYS A 316 -20.18 -23.90 6.09
CA LYS A 316 -21.10 -24.78 6.81
C LYS A 316 -22.51 -24.21 6.81
N THR A 317 -22.64 -22.95 7.18
CA THR A 317 -23.95 -22.28 7.22
C THR A 317 -24.61 -22.24 5.85
N TYR A 318 -23.85 -21.90 4.79
CA TYR A 318 -24.39 -21.80 3.42
C TYR A 318 -24.92 -23.16 2.93
N ILE A 319 -24.20 -24.26 3.17
CA ILE A 319 -24.63 -25.61 2.76
C ILE A 319 -25.87 -26.08 3.53
N GLU A 320 -26.04 -25.64 4.78
CA GLU A 320 -27.20 -25.98 5.62
C GLU A 320 -28.46 -25.18 5.25
N LEU A 321 -28.37 -24.15 4.38
CA LEU A 321 -29.52 -23.40 3.90
C LEU A 321 -30.35 -24.24 2.89
N PRO A 322 -31.68 -24.12 2.90
CA PRO A 322 -32.52 -24.60 1.81
C PRO A 322 -32.13 -24.02 0.45
N SER A 323 -32.30 -24.77 -0.64
CA SER A 323 -31.88 -24.36 -1.99
C SER A 323 -32.45 -22.98 -2.40
N GLU A 324 -33.71 -22.71 -2.07
CA GLU A 324 -34.34 -21.42 -2.33
C GLU A 324 -33.68 -20.25 -1.58
N GLU A 325 -33.14 -20.49 -0.40
CA GLU A 325 -32.40 -19.51 0.39
C GLU A 325 -30.96 -19.36 -0.10
N GLN A 326 -30.33 -20.46 -0.57
CA GLN A 326 -28.99 -20.40 -1.17
C GLN A 326 -28.97 -19.51 -2.43
N GLU A 327 -29.99 -19.60 -3.29
CA GLU A 327 -30.10 -18.78 -4.49
C GLU A 327 -30.22 -17.28 -4.20
N LYS A 328 -30.76 -16.92 -3.03
CA LYS A 328 -30.94 -15.54 -2.56
C LYS A 328 -29.90 -15.11 -1.53
N CYS A 329 -28.86 -15.93 -1.32
CA CYS A 329 -27.85 -15.72 -0.29
C CYS A 329 -26.71 -14.87 -0.81
N PHE A 330 -26.29 -13.90 0.00
CA PHE A 330 -25.11 -13.07 -0.20
C PHE A 330 -24.22 -13.09 1.03
N ILE A 331 -22.93 -12.81 0.84
CA ILE A 331 -21.98 -12.67 1.95
C ILE A 331 -21.62 -11.19 2.08
N LEU A 332 -21.78 -10.63 3.27
CA LEU A 332 -21.41 -9.26 3.57
C LEU A 332 -20.25 -9.23 4.55
N GLY A 333 -19.10 -8.70 4.11
CA GLY A 333 -17.99 -8.38 4.98
C GLY A 333 -17.99 -6.91 5.39
N ARG A 334 -17.80 -6.61 6.67
CA ARG A 334 -17.70 -5.21 7.13
C ARG A 334 -16.63 -4.43 6.37
N HIS A 335 -15.49 -5.06 6.10
CA HIS A 335 -14.39 -4.46 5.34
C HIS A 335 -14.12 -5.22 4.03
N TYR A 336 -13.55 -4.52 3.05
CA TYR A 336 -13.17 -5.10 1.75
C TYR A 336 -12.22 -6.31 1.87
N SER A 337 -11.41 -6.39 2.92
CA SER A 337 -10.53 -7.53 3.17
C SER A 337 -11.31 -8.81 3.49
N MET A 338 -12.43 -8.71 4.23
CA MET A 338 -13.31 -9.83 4.53
C MET A 338 -14.00 -10.32 3.26
N ALA A 339 -14.61 -9.41 2.50
CA ALA A 339 -15.26 -9.74 1.23
C ALA A 339 -14.26 -10.32 0.22
N GLY A 340 -13.07 -9.74 0.11
CA GLY A 340 -12.01 -10.24 -0.77
C GLY A 340 -11.53 -11.63 -0.38
N ALA A 341 -11.37 -11.91 0.93
CA ALA A 341 -10.99 -13.24 1.41
C ALA A 341 -12.07 -14.28 1.09
N MET A 342 -13.35 -13.94 1.28
CA MET A 342 -14.47 -14.84 0.95
C MET A 342 -14.57 -15.07 -0.55
N ASN A 343 -14.43 -14.06 -1.39
CA ASN A 343 -14.43 -14.20 -2.84
C ASN A 343 -13.26 -15.04 -3.38
N LEU A 344 -12.08 -14.93 -2.77
CA LEU A 344 -10.92 -15.70 -3.18
C LEU A 344 -10.96 -17.15 -2.67
N LEU A 345 -11.17 -17.32 -1.36
CA LEU A 345 -11.07 -18.63 -0.70
C LEU A 345 -12.35 -19.45 -0.81
N GLY A 346 -13.51 -18.78 -0.89
CA GLY A 346 -14.84 -19.40 -0.94
C GLY A 346 -15.24 -19.93 -2.32
N LYS A 347 -14.61 -19.44 -3.39
CA LYS A 347 -14.96 -19.83 -4.74
C LYS A 347 -14.88 -21.33 -5.01
N LYS A 348 -13.88 -22.01 -4.46
CA LYS A 348 -13.73 -23.48 -4.56
C LYS A 348 -14.86 -24.28 -3.86
N TYR A 349 -15.62 -23.64 -2.99
CA TYR A 349 -16.76 -24.21 -2.29
C TYR A 349 -18.11 -23.80 -2.90
N GLY A 350 -18.09 -23.05 -4.01
CA GLY A 350 -19.32 -22.56 -4.65
C GLY A 350 -20.04 -21.48 -3.84
N LEU A 351 -19.36 -20.79 -2.93
CA LEU A 351 -19.97 -19.72 -2.16
C LEU A 351 -20.40 -18.55 -3.04
N PRO A 352 -21.51 -17.87 -2.70
CA PRO A 352 -21.96 -16.69 -3.40
C PRO A 352 -20.95 -15.54 -3.28
N GLN A 353 -21.08 -14.57 -4.18
CA GLN A 353 -20.22 -13.39 -4.18
C GLN A 353 -20.36 -12.62 -2.86
N ALA A 354 -19.22 -12.28 -2.29
CA ALA A 354 -19.15 -11.42 -1.11
C ALA A 354 -18.97 -9.96 -1.53
N PHE A 355 -19.64 -9.07 -0.83
CA PHE A 355 -19.50 -7.62 -0.95
C PHE A 355 -19.16 -6.97 0.40
N SER A 356 -18.86 -5.68 0.38
CA SER A 356 -18.51 -4.90 1.55
C SER A 356 -19.04 -3.48 1.39
N LEU A 357 -19.16 -2.76 2.49
CA LEU A 357 -19.57 -1.36 2.51
C LEU A 357 -18.43 -0.38 2.19
N HIS A 358 -17.26 -0.90 1.80
CA HIS A 358 -16.08 -0.09 1.60
C HIS A 358 -15.45 -0.32 0.23
N SER A 359 -15.01 0.77 -0.40
CA SER A 359 -14.25 0.77 -1.66
C SER A 359 -15.08 0.22 -2.84
N SER A 360 -14.46 -0.39 -3.82
CA SER A 360 -15.13 -0.98 -5.00
C SER A 360 -16.06 -2.15 -4.68
N PHE A 361 -16.00 -2.68 -3.48
CA PHE A 361 -16.94 -3.70 -2.99
C PHE A 361 -18.30 -3.13 -2.57
N GLU A 362 -18.46 -1.81 -2.52
CA GLU A 362 -19.75 -1.11 -2.31
C GLU A 362 -20.75 -1.31 -3.46
N TRP A 363 -20.27 -1.79 -4.59
CA TRP A 363 -21.13 -2.15 -5.71
C TRP A 363 -21.81 -3.48 -5.41
N MET A 364 -22.86 -3.36 -4.59
CA MET A 364 -23.68 -4.50 -4.22
C MET A 364 -24.40 -5.05 -5.44
N PRO A 365 -24.56 -6.37 -5.53
CA PRO A 365 -25.46 -6.95 -6.49
C PRO A 365 -26.89 -6.44 -6.22
N GLU A 366 -27.72 -6.39 -7.26
CA GLU A 366 -29.13 -6.14 -7.09
C GLU A 366 -29.78 -7.35 -6.40
N PHE A 367 -30.53 -7.08 -5.35
CA PHE A 367 -31.32 -8.09 -4.66
C PHE A 367 -32.64 -7.51 -4.17
N ASP A 368 -33.65 -8.37 -4.14
CA ASP A 368 -35.02 -8.05 -3.70
C ASP A 368 -35.21 -8.24 -2.20
N LYS A 369 -36.37 -7.80 -1.72
CA LYS A 369 -36.84 -8.10 -0.38
C LYS A 369 -36.88 -9.61 -0.15
N GLY A 370 -36.49 -10.03 1.04
CA GLY A 370 -36.42 -11.45 1.39
C GLY A 370 -35.05 -12.09 1.22
N ALA A 371 -34.04 -11.36 0.74
CA ALA A 371 -32.67 -11.84 0.64
C ALA A 371 -32.16 -12.40 1.97
N VAL A 372 -31.22 -13.33 1.86
CA VAL A 372 -30.48 -13.94 2.97
C VAL A 372 -29.05 -13.40 2.94
N ILE A 373 -28.54 -12.94 4.08
CA ILE A 373 -27.19 -12.41 4.18
C ILE A 373 -26.43 -13.15 5.28
N ILE A 374 -25.25 -13.68 4.95
CA ILE A 374 -24.27 -14.13 5.93
C ILE A 374 -23.32 -12.96 6.16
N ALA A 375 -23.44 -12.29 7.31
CA ALA A 375 -22.69 -11.09 7.63
C ALA A 375 -21.50 -11.39 8.52
N ILE A 376 -20.34 -10.83 8.19
CA ILE A 376 -19.06 -11.00 8.90
C ILE A 376 -18.59 -9.64 9.38
N GLY A 377 -18.41 -9.48 10.67
CA GLY A 377 -17.94 -8.23 11.27
C GLY A 377 -17.13 -8.42 12.54
N GLU A 378 -16.44 -7.36 12.95
CA GLU A 378 -15.70 -7.29 14.19
C GLU A 378 -16.67 -6.94 15.33
N SER A 379 -16.50 -7.58 16.48
CA SER A 379 -17.31 -7.47 17.72
C SER A 379 -18.70 -6.78 17.61
N ASN A 380 -18.93 -5.58 18.02
CA ASN A 380 -20.29 -5.03 18.25
C ASN A 380 -21.00 -4.39 17.05
N TRP A 381 -20.40 -4.42 15.85
CA TRP A 381 -20.94 -3.71 14.68
C TRP A 381 -22.33 -4.22 14.24
N LEU A 382 -22.61 -5.51 14.44
CA LEU A 382 -23.81 -6.17 13.92
C LEU A 382 -25.00 -6.22 14.88
N GLU A 383 -24.78 -5.95 16.20
CA GLU A 383 -25.84 -6.16 17.20
C GLU A 383 -26.85 -5.02 17.26
N GLN A 384 -26.47 -3.78 17.01
CA GLN A 384 -27.28 -2.62 17.37
C GLN A 384 -28.41 -2.26 16.40
N HIS A 385 -28.32 -2.63 15.10
CA HIS A 385 -29.29 -2.16 14.10
C HIS A 385 -29.87 -3.22 13.17
N TRP A 386 -29.34 -4.44 13.15
CA TRP A 386 -29.72 -5.44 12.14
C TRP A 386 -31.11 -6.05 12.31
N GLY A 387 -31.65 -6.09 13.51
CA GLY A 387 -33.04 -6.47 13.78
C GLY A 387 -34.08 -5.55 13.11
N GLU A 388 -33.70 -4.30 12.80
CA GLU A 388 -34.56 -3.37 12.07
C GLU A 388 -34.65 -3.72 10.58
N TYR A 389 -33.56 -4.27 9.99
CA TYR A 389 -33.49 -4.55 8.56
C TYR A 389 -33.95 -5.96 8.21
N PHE A 390 -33.83 -6.93 9.12
CA PHE A 390 -34.16 -8.34 8.87
C PHE A 390 -35.30 -8.83 9.75
N LYS A 391 -36.03 -9.83 9.26
CA LYS A 391 -37.04 -10.54 10.05
C LYS A 391 -36.43 -11.51 11.06
N TYR A 392 -35.23 -12.04 10.73
CA TYR A 392 -34.51 -13.01 11.57
C TYR A 392 -33.01 -12.70 11.53
N VAL A 393 -32.39 -12.62 12.69
CA VAL A 393 -30.94 -12.42 12.88
C VAL A 393 -30.47 -13.40 13.93
N LYS A 394 -29.49 -14.21 13.60
CA LYS A 394 -28.88 -15.18 14.55
C LYS A 394 -27.37 -15.16 14.42
N GLU A 395 -26.66 -15.05 15.52
CA GLU A 395 -25.24 -15.33 15.56
C GLU A 395 -24.98 -16.82 15.36
N ILE A 396 -24.15 -17.14 14.39
CA ILE A 396 -23.85 -18.52 13.97
C ILE A 396 -22.43 -18.94 14.28
N GLY A 397 -21.56 -18.00 14.64
CA GLY A 397 -20.20 -18.29 15.05
C GLY A 397 -19.39 -17.09 15.45
N ILE A 398 -18.40 -17.36 16.28
CA ILE A 398 -17.38 -16.40 16.71
C ILE A 398 -16.01 -16.98 16.38
N VAL A 399 -15.18 -16.21 15.71
CA VAL A 399 -13.79 -16.56 15.42
C VAL A 399 -12.88 -15.63 16.21
N GLU A 400 -12.25 -16.15 17.24
CA GLU A 400 -11.31 -15.40 18.05
C GLU A 400 -10.01 -15.12 17.30
N ASN A 401 -9.55 -13.85 17.37
CA ASN A 401 -8.24 -13.42 16.91
C ASN A 401 -7.29 -13.27 18.11
N LYS A 402 -6.41 -14.24 18.30
CA LYS A 402 -5.41 -14.25 19.38
C LYS A 402 -4.32 -13.18 19.22
N TYR A 403 -4.18 -12.60 18.03
CA TYR A 403 -3.07 -11.71 17.65
C TYR A 403 -3.51 -10.27 17.39
N ALA A 404 -4.77 -9.97 17.67
CA ALA A 404 -5.31 -8.64 17.47
C ALA A 404 -4.62 -7.59 18.35
N SER A 405 -4.39 -6.43 17.75
CA SER A 405 -3.78 -5.28 18.44
C SER A 405 -4.80 -4.35 19.07
N LYS A 406 -6.07 -4.45 18.68
CA LYS A 406 -7.18 -3.63 19.19
C LYS A 406 -8.29 -4.53 19.69
N GLU A 407 -8.96 -4.08 20.74
CA GLU A 407 -10.08 -4.80 21.34
C GLU A 407 -11.22 -5.07 20.35
N SER A 408 -11.52 -4.11 19.48
CA SER A 408 -12.53 -4.27 18.44
C SER A 408 -12.25 -5.44 17.48
N GLU A 409 -10.98 -5.83 17.33
CA GLU A 409 -10.53 -6.89 16.42
C GLU A 409 -10.36 -8.26 17.13
N TYR A 410 -10.68 -8.35 18.44
CA TYR A 410 -10.48 -9.59 19.20
C TYR A 410 -11.33 -10.75 18.74
N ASN A 411 -12.53 -10.45 18.22
CA ASN A 411 -13.46 -11.45 17.75
C ASN A 411 -14.10 -11.02 16.42
N TYR A 412 -14.15 -11.95 15.48
CA TYR A 412 -14.98 -11.84 14.29
C TYR A 412 -16.28 -12.59 14.56
N ARG A 413 -17.39 -11.89 14.51
CA ARG A 413 -18.73 -12.44 14.70
C ARG A 413 -19.39 -12.67 13.35
N ILE A 414 -20.08 -13.77 13.20
CA ILE A 414 -20.72 -14.18 11.96
C ILE A 414 -22.21 -14.35 12.25
N PHE A 415 -23.03 -13.70 11.47
CA PHE A 415 -24.49 -13.69 11.62
C PHE A 415 -25.17 -14.22 10.38
N LEU A 416 -26.23 -15.01 10.58
CA LEU A 416 -27.18 -15.36 9.55
C LEU A 416 -28.40 -14.43 9.68
N CYS A 417 -28.66 -13.65 8.63
CA CYS A 417 -29.73 -12.69 8.56
C CYS A 417 -30.69 -13.10 7.44
N LYS A 418 -31.98 -13.32 7.75
CA LYS A 418 -32.98 -13.77 6.79
C LYS A 418 -34.13 -12.78 6.69
N GLY A 419 -34.76 -12.75 5.50
CA GLY A 419 -35.95 -11.97 5.26
C GLY A 419 -35.67 -10.47 5.31
N LEU A 420 -34.69 -9.98 4.53
CA LEU A 420 -34.43 -8.56 4.38
C LEU A 420 -35.73 -7.81 4.01
N LYS A 421 -36.04 -6.76 4.76
CA LYS A 421 -37.25 -5.94 4.63
C LYS A 421 -37.18 -4.95 3.46
N TYR A 422 -36.00 -4.73 2.93
CA TYR A 422 -35.63 -3.70 1.96
C TYR A 422 -35.06 -4.32 0.69
N ASN A 423 -35.10 -3.59 -0.43
CA ASN A 423 -34.32 -3.95 -1.62
C ASN A 423 -32.85 -3.45 -1.50
N SER A 424 -31.99 -3.81 -2.45
CA SER A 424 -30.58 -3.45 -2.45
C SER A 424 -30.33 -1.94 -2.37
N VAL A 425 -31.15 -1.12 -3.04
CA VAL A 425 -31.02 0.34 -3.08
C VAL A 425 -31.39 0.95 -1.73
N GLU A 426 -32.49 0.51 -1.15
CA GLU A 426 -32.95 0.95 0.18
C GLU A 426 -31.94 0.53 1.26
N PHE A 427 -31.49 -0.73 1.23
CA PHE A 427 -30.53 -1.27 2.17
C PHE A 427 -29.19 -0.49 2.14
N LYS A 428 -28.70 -0.18 0.94
CA LYS A 428 -27.46 0.63 0.79
C LYS A 428 -27.58 1.99 1.46
N ARG A 429 -28.70 2.69 1.28
CA ARG A 429 -28.92 4.00 1.91
C ARG A 429 -28.91 3.96 3.46
N PHE A 430 -29.39 2.87 4.04
CA PHE A 430 -29.39 2.71 5.51
C PHE A 430 -28.01 2.39 6.08
N ILE A 431 -27.18 1.70 5.33
CA ILE A 431 -25.85 1.29 5.80
C ILE A 431 -24.81 2.41 5.63
N GLU A 432 -25.04 3.34 4.68
CA GLU A 432 -24.16 4.49 4.41
C GLU A 432 -24.40 5.66 5.37
N ASN A 433 -25.52 5.72 6.10
CA ASN A 433 -25.84 6.69 7.15
C ASN A 433 -25.41 6.18 8.54
#